data_a4de27f4d76acdd971d21c60078b25c1
#
_entry.id   a4de27f4d76acdd971d21c60078b25c1
#
_cell.length_a   1.000
_cell.length_b   1.000
_cell.length_c   1.000
_cell.angle_alpha   90.00
_cell.angle_beta   90.00
_cell.angle_gamma   90.00
#
_symmetry.space_group_name_H-M   'P 1'
#
loop_
_entity.id
_entity.type
_entity.pdbx_description
1 polymer ?
#
loop_
_entity_poly.entity_id
_entity_poly.type
_entity_poly.pdbx_seq_one_letter_code
_entity_poly.pdbx_strand_id
1 'polypeptide(L)'
;MTGFRPQWPWGNRHFQSVLPSILPRRRLRQRAAAMLAASRELILDCGDGVRLQAFHARPPDGSGRAAILLHGWEGSAESYYVVALATRLYGAGVEVVRLNLRDHGDTHHLNEGVFHSCRLPEVCGAVGALGMHLKSAPWLIGFSLGGNFMLRVAASQDPRVPKLAGVIAISPVLHPDSAMRAMEKGWPVYQRYFVKKWSRSLLRKRGRWNALAIDNGILALGDLREMTREMVARFTEFPDINAYLDGYAITGARLETLATPATILAALDDPIIPAVDLARLARTPNLKVVTAPHGGHMGFMVSPWRESWVNDFVATEMGLQGA
;
A
#
# COMPACT_ATOMS: atom_id res chain seq x y z
N MET A 1 -15.32 4.74 -16.35
CA MET A 1 -13.98 4.47 -16.91
C MET A 1 -13.19 5.76 -16.95
N THR A 2 -11.87 5.69 -16.75
CA THR A 2 -10.98 6.86 -16.81
C THR A 2 -10.65 7.23 -18.25
N GLY A 3 -10.21 8.48 -18.46
CA GLY A 3 -9.55 8.92 -19.71
C GLY A 3 -8.09 8.46 -19.86
N PHE A 4 -7.58 7.59 -18.97
CA PHE A 4 -6.20 7.09 -19.03
C PHE A 4 -5.98 6.25 -20.29
N ARG A 5 -5.02 6.66 -21.13
CA ARG A 5 -4.61 5.94 -22.34
C ARG A 5 -3.08 5.93 -22.43
N PRO A 6 -2.43 4.80 -22.19
CA PRO A 6 -0.99 4.68 -22.38
C PRO A 6 -0.64 4.73 -23.87
N GLN A 7 0.52 5.33 -24.20
CA GLN A 7 1.07 5.30 -25.56
C GLN A 7 1.63 3.89 -25.86
N TRP A 8 1.50 3.43 -27.10
CA TRP A 8 2.16 2.20 -27.53
C TRP A 8 3.70 2.38 -27.48
N PRO A 9 4.50 1.40 -26.96
CA PRO A 9 4.12 0.05 -26.48
C PRO A 9 3.83 -0.02 -24.96
N TRP A 10 3.68 1.11 -24.29
CA TRP A 10 3.56 1.19 -22.81
C TRP A 10 2.24 0.67 -22.27
N GLY A 11 1.27 0.36 -23.13
CA GLY A 11 0.00 -0.28 -22.76
C GLY A 11 0.13 -1.73 -22.30
N ASN A 12 1.30 -2.36 -22.40
CA ASN A 12 1.51 -3.74 -21.95
C ASN A 12 1.43 -3.82 -20.42
N ARG A 13 0.53 -4.67 -19.90
CA ARG A 13 0.29 -4.84 -18.46
C ARG A 13 1.53 -5.20 -17.65
N HIS A 14 2.46 -5.97 -18.22
CA HIS A 14 3.69 -6.37 -17.52
C HIS A 14 4.69 -5.21 -17.44
N PHE A 15 4.81 -4.40 -18.50
CA PHE A 15 5.59 -3.17 -18.45
C PHE A 15 5.03 -2.20 -17.41
N GLN A 16 3.70 -2.01 -17.40
CA GLN A 16 3.02 -1.18 -16.41
C GLN A 16 3.27 -1.66 -14.97
N SER A 17 3.36 -2.97 -14.74
CA SER A 17 3.56 -3.52 -13.39
C SER A 17 5.02 -3.50 -12.93
N VAL A 18 6.00 -3.65 -13.83
CA VAL A 18 7.42 -3.81 -13.49
C VAL A 18 8.19 -2.49 -13.54
N LEU A 19 7.95 -1.67 -14.58
CA LEU A 19 8.72 -0.43 -14.80
C LEU A 19 8.71 0.52 -13.59
N PRO A 20 7.59 0.78 -12.89
CA PRO A 20 7.57 1.67 -11.73
C PRO A 20 8.51 1.24 -10.61
N SER A 21 8.87 -0.06 -10.57
CA SER A 21 9.78 -0.61 -9.55
C SER A 21 11.26 -0.48 -9.92
N ILE A 22 11.59 -0.33 -11.21
CA ILE A 22 12.97 -0.34 -11.72
C ILE A 22 13.43 0.99 -12.35
N LEU A 23 12.53 1.97 -12.48
CA LEU A 23 12.87 3.28 -13.04
C LEU A 23 14.01 3.97 -12.28
N PRO A 24 14.88 4.72 -12.97
CA PRO A 24 15.99 5.44 -12.35
C PRO A 24 15.48 6.44 -11.30
N ARG A 25 15.91 6.26 -10.06
CA ARG A 25 15.48 7.09 -8.92
C ARG A 25 16.14 8.48 -8.89
N ARG A 26 17.19 8.73 -9.70
CA ARG A 26 17.95 9.99 -9.65
C ARG A 26 17.08 11.21 -9.94
N ARG A 27 16.30 11.18 -11.03
CA ARG A 27 15.40 12.30 -11.40
C ARG A 27 14.30 12.52 -10.36
N LEU A 28 13.73 11.43 -9.84
CA LEU A 28 12.75 11.52 -8.77
C LEU A 28 13.34 12.14 -7.52
N ARG A 29 14.52 11.71 -7.07
CA ARG A 29 15.19 12.27 -5.89
C ARG A 29 15.48 13.76 -6.03
N GLN A 30 15.87 14.22 -7.21
CA GLN A 30 16.07 15.66 -7.47
C GLN A 30 14.77 16.44 -7.31
N ARG A 31 13.66 15.97 -7.86
CA ARG A 31 12.35 16.61 -7.72
C ARG A 31 11.80 16.52 -6.29
N ALA A 32 12.07 15.43 -5.61
CA ALA A 32 11.65 15.19 -4.23
C ALA A 32 12.53 15.91 -3.19
N ALA A 33 13.61 16.58 -3.59
CA ALA A 33 14.61 17.11 -2.67
C ALA A 33 14.02 18.00 -1.58
N ALA A 34 13.13 18.91 -1.93
CA ALA A 34 12.47 19.82 -0.96
C ALA A 34 11.60 19.03 0.05
N MET A 35 10.77 18.11 -0.44
CA MET A 35 9.92 17.26 0.40
C MET A 35 10.76 16.33 1.31
N LEU A 36 11.82 15.72 0.75
CA LEU A 36 12.71 14.84 1.51
C LEU A 36 13.49 15.62 2.58
N ALA A 37 13.98 16.82 2.28
CA ALA A 37 14.65 17.68 3.24
C ALA A 37 13.72 18.16 4.37
N ALA A 38 12.45 18.37 4.07
CA ALA A 38 11.42 18.72 5.06
C ALA A 38 10.90 17.50 5.84
N SER A 39 11.24 16.28 5.42
CA SER A 39 10.76 15.04 6.07
C SER A 39 11.43 14.82 7.42
N ARG A 40 10.61 14.63 8.45
CA ARG A 40 11.05 14.19 9.79
C ARG A 40 10.62 12.75 10.00
N GLU A 41 11.52 11.94 10.50
CA GLU A 41 11.21 10.58 10.92
C GLU A 41 10.41 10.61 12.23
N LEU A 42 9.38 9.78 12.31
CA LEU A 42 8.56 9.55 13.49
C LEU A 42 8.54 8.06 13.77
N ILE A 43 8.71 7.69 15.03
CA ILE A 43 8.42 6.35 15.55
C ILE A 43 7.11 6.48 16.33
N LEU A 44 6.06 5.90 15.77
CA LEU A 44 4.69 6.01 16.29
C LEU A 44 4.43 4.91 17.31
N ASP A 45 3.82 5.25 18.43
CA ASP A 45 3.19 4.28 19.32
C ASP A 45 1.82 3.92 18.74
N CYS A 46 1.66 2.66 18.35
CA CYS A 46 0.44 2.15 17.73
C CYS A 46 -0.47 1.40 18.71
N GLY A 47 -0.14 1.42 20.00
CA GLY A 47 -0.77 0.62 21.05
C GLY A 47 -0.14 -0.77 21.22
N ASP A 48 -0.37 -1.40 22.36
CA ASP A 48 0.11 -2.75 22.71
C ASP A 48 1.64 -2.95 22.52
N GLY A 49 2.42 -1.87 22.73
CA GLY A 49 3.87 -1.88 22.54
C GLY A 49 4.35 -1.89 21.10
N VAL A 50 3.44 -1.82 20.13
CA VAL A 50 3.76 -1.81 18.71
C VAL A 50 4.27 -0.44 18.27
N ARG A 51 5.35 -0.43 17.50
CA ARG A 51 5.95 0.79 16.94
C ARG A 51 6.05 0.71 15.43
N LEU A 52 5.54 1.73 14.74
CA LEU A 52 5.68 1.88 13.29
C LEU A 52 6.44 3.17 12.96
N GLN A 53 7.19 3.14 11.86
CA GLN A 53 7.96 4.26 11.36
C GLN A 53 7.17 5.04 10.31
N ALA A 54 7.23 6.36 10.38
CA ALA A 54 6.69 7.25 9.37
C ALA A 54 7.66 8.39 9.05
N PHE A 55 7.52 8.98 7.87
CA PHE A 55 8.23 10.18 7.44
C PHE A 55 7.23 11.29 7.15
N HIS A 56 7.24 12.32 7.96
CA HIS A 56 6.30 13.43 7.92
C HIS A 56 6.95 14.67 7.32
N ALA A 57 6.38 15.21 6.25
CA ALA A 57 6.81 16.44 5.61
C ALA A 57 5.65 17.44 5.55
N ARG A 58 5.89 18.64 6.09
CA ARG A 58 4.93 19.76 6.07
C ARG A 58 5.47 20.86 5.16
N PRO A 59 4.73 21.24 4.11
CA PRO A 59 5.11 22.36 3.25
C PRO A 59 5.00 23.70 4.03
N PRO A 60 5.85 24.69 3.72
CA PRO A 60 5.78 26.02 4.34
C PRO A 60 4.41 26.68 4.12
N ASP A 61 3.94 26.69 2.88
CA ASP A 61 2.65 27.24 2.47
C ASP A 61 1.65 26.10 2.29
N GLY A 62 1.05 25.66 3.40
CA GLY A 62 0.15 24.52 3.40
C GLY A 62 -1.24 24.84 2.89
N SER A 63 -1.84 23.93 2.10
CA SER A 63 -3.23 24.00 1.62
C SER A 63 -4.27 23.70 2.71
N GLY A 64 -3.83 23.42 3.94
CA GLY A 64 -4.71 22.95 5.02
C GLY A 64 -5.17 21.50 4.86
N ARG A 65 -4.63 20.75 3.90
CA ARG A 65 -4.93 19.33 3.66
C ARG A 65 -3.77 18.44 4.11
N ALA A 66 -4.10 17.22 4.52
CA ALA A 66 -3.13 16.22 4.94
C ALA A 66 -3.40 14.89 4.25
N ALA A 67 -2.33 14.11 4.01
CA ALA A 67 -2.41 12.77 3.42
C ALA A 67 -1.44 11.81 4.09
N ILE A 68 -1.91 10.60 4.41
CA ILE A 68 -1.10 9.47 4.87
C ILE A 68 -1.01 8.46 3.72
N LEU A 69 0.21 8.20 3.24
CA LEU A 69 0.50 7.30 2.13
C LEU A 69 1.04 5.97 2.65
N LEU A 70 0.51 4.86 2.15
CA LEU A 70 0.93 3.52 2.52
C LEU A 70 1.32 2.69 1.29
N HIS A 71 2.50 2.12 1.35
CA HIS A 71 3.08 1.29 0.29
C HIS A 71 2.40 -0.09 0.18
N GLY A 72 2.62 -0.78 -0.94
CA GLY A 72 2.24 -2.19 -1.13
C GLY A 72 3.20 -3.17 -0.43
N TRP A 73 2.83 -4.47 -0.44
CA TRP A 73 3.64 -5.53 0.16
C TRP A 73 5.09 -5.51 -0.35
N GLU A 74 6.03 -5.73 0.57
CA GLU A 74 7.47 -5.67 0.31
C GLU A 74 7.97 -4.33 -0.29
N GLY A 75 7.14 -3.27 -0.18
CA GLY A 75 7.52 -1.90 -0.44
C GLY A 75 8.06 -1.18 0.80
N SER A 76 8.10 0.14 0.73
CA SER A 76 8.42 1.01 1.88
C SER A 76 7.99 2.46 1.61
N ALA A 77 8.10 3.31 2.61
CA ALA A 77 7.97 4.76 2.49
C ALA A 77 8.89 5.37 1.42
N GLU A 78 9.98 4.67 1.05
CA GLU A 78 10.95 5.07 0.02
C GLU A 78 10.68 4.42 -1.35
N SER A 79 9.56 3.71 -1.53
CA SER A 79 9.16 3.17 -2.83
C SER A 79 8.94 4.29 -3.83
N TYR A 80 9.35 4.08 -5.10
CA TYR A 80 9.27 5.09 -6.17
C TYR A 80 7.88 5.74 -6.25
N TYR A 81 6.82 4.94 -6.30
CA TYR A 81 5.44 5.41 -6.44
C TYR A 81 4.95 6.19 -5.20
N VAL A 82 5.41 5.81 -3.99
CA VAL A 82 5.08 6.55 -2.75
C VAL A 82 5.77 7.91 -2.75
N VAL A 83 7.09 7.94 -3.04
CA VAL A 83 7.86 9.19 -3.08
C VAL A 83 7.36 10.11 -4.19
N ALA A 84 7.04 9.56 -5.38
CA ALA A 84 6.53 10.35 -6.51
C ALA A 84 5.20 11.04 -6.17
N LEU A 85 4.24 10.28 -5.63
CA LEU A 85 2.95 10.84 -5.21
C LEU A 85 3.11 11.83 -4.05
N ALA A 86 3.92 11.49 -3.04
CA ALA A 86 4.19 12.39 -1.91
C ALA A 86 4.79 13.72 -2.39
N THR A 87 5.73 13.67 -3.35
CA THR A 87 6.34 14.87 -3.95
C THR A 87 5.29 15.73 -4.65
N ARG A 88 4.41 15.12 -5.44
CA ARG A 88 3.33 15.80 -6.15
C ARG A 88 2.37 16.50 -5.20
N LEU A 89 1.95 15.79 -4.13
CA LEU A 89 1.05 16.33 -3.11
C LEU A 89 1.72 17.44 -2.28
N TYR A 90 2.97 17.24 -1.89
CA TYR A 90 3.76 18.23 -1.16
C TYR A 90 3.90 19.53 -1.97
N GLY A 91 4.20 19.42 -3.28
CA GLY A 91 4.25 20.56 -4.19
C GLY A 91 2.91 21.29 -4.35
N ALA A 92 1.80 20.61 -4.10
CA ALA A 92 0.46 21.20 -4.04
C ALA A 92 0.06 21.72 -2.64
N GLY A 93 1.01 21.83 -1.72
CA GLY A 93 0.79 22.34 -0.38
C GLY A 93 0.14 21.35 0.59
N VAL A 94 0.08 20.05 0.26
CA VAL A 94 -0.47 19.02 1.15
C VAL A 94 0.58 18.56 2.15
N GLU A 95 0.21 18.52 3.42
CA GLU A 95 1.00 17.89 4.47
C GLU A 95 1.01 16.36 4.25
N VAL A 96 2.19 15.75 4.06
CA VAL A 96 2.29 14.36 3.66
C VAL A 96 3.02 13.50 4.69
N VAL A 97 2.47 12.31 4.94
CA VAL A 97 3.11 11.29 5.76
C VAL A 97 3.28 10.03 4.93
N ARG A 98 4.48 9.47 4.91
CA ARG A 98 4.81 8.19 4.28
C ARG A 98 5.02 7.15 5.38
N LEU A 99 4.08 6.23 5.54
CA LEU A 99 4.06 5.23 6.61
C LEU A 99 4.72 3.92 6.15
N ASN A 100 5.54 3.32 7.01
CA ASN A 100 6.03 1.96 6.87
C ASN A 100 5.17 0.98 7.67
N LEU A 101 4.77 -0.13 7.04
CA LEU A 101 4.26 -1.29 7.74
C LEU A 101 5.37 -1.96 8.57
N ARG A 102 5.00 -2.77 9.56
CA ARG A 102 5.93 -3.64 10.30
C ARG A 102 6.85 -4.40 9.32
N ASP A 103 8.12 -4.52 9.64
CA ASP A 103 9.14 -5.24 8.87
C ASP A 103 9.35 -4.73 7.43
N HIS A 104 8.87 -3.54 7.10
CA HIS A 104 9.10 -2.91 5.80
C HIS A 104 10.05 -1.70 5.95
N GLY A 105 10.82 -1.43 4.90
CA GLY A 105 11.95 -0.52 5.03
C GLY A 105 13.03 -1.11 5.95
N ASP A 106 13.59 -0.31 6.85
CA ASP A 106 14.61 -0.76 7.81
C ASP A 106 14.04 -0.91 9.23
N THR A 107 12.77 -1.34 9.38
CA THR A 107 12.03 -1.35 10.64
C THR A 107 11.98 -2.70 11.36
N HIS A 108 12.68 -3.72 10.88
CA HIS A 108 12.69 -5.08 11.44
C HIS A 108 13.09 -5.17 12.92
N HIS A 109 13.74 -4.13 13.44
CA HIS A 109 14.18 -4.03 14.84
C HIS A 109 13.13 -3.45 15.79
N LEU A 110 12.08 -2.80 15.27
CA LEU A 110 11.11 -2.08 16.10
C LEU A 110 10.14 -3.00 16.85
N ASN A 111 9.83 -4.16 16.30
CA ASN A 111 8.86 -5.09 16.87
C ASN A 111 9.36 -6.53 16.75
N GLU A 112 9.09 -7.38 17.73
CA GLU A 112 9.51 -8.78 17.69
C GLU A 112 8.70 -9.61 16.69
N GLY A 113 7.37 -9.59 16.78
CA GLY A 113 6.51 -10.40 15.90
C GLY A 113 6.69 -10.09 14.41
N VAL A 114 6.47 -11.10 13.56
CA VAL A 114 6.58 -10.99 12.10
C VAL A 114 5.39 -10.23 11.51
N PHE A 115 5.60 -9.48 10.44
CA PHE A 115 4.53 -8.86 9.67
C PHE A 115 3.59 -9.91 9.07
N HIS A 116 2.29 -9.64 9.14
CA HIS A 116 1.26 -10.31 8.34
C HIS A 116 0.09 -9.36 8.03
N SER A 117 -0.65 -9.64 6.94
CA SER A 117 -1.63 -8.71 6.37
C SER A 117 -2.88 -8.51 7.24
N CYS A 118 -3.07 -9.29 8.29
CA CYS A 118 -4.19 -9.14 9.23
C CYS A 118 -3.88 -8.22 10.42
N ARG A 119 -2.70 -7.59 10.49
CA ARG A 119 -2.31 -6.65 11.56
C ARG A 119 -2.97 -5.27 11.39
N LEU A 120 -4.29 -5.26 11.21
CA LEU A 120 -5.06 -4.02 11.05
C LEU A 120 -4.97 -3.09 12.27
N PRO A 121 -5.04 -3.59 13.53
CA PRO A 121 -4.96 -2.73 14.71
C PRO A 121 -3.69 -1.87 14.77
N GLU A 122 -2.56 -2.37 14.26
CA GLU A 122 -1.31 -1.60 14.20
C GLU A 122 -1.42 -0.38 13.28
N VAL A 123 -2.07 -0.57 12.11
CA VAL A 123 -2.26 0.52 11.14
C VAL A 123 -3.32 1.51 11.64
N CYS A 124 -4.39 1.04 12.31
CA CYS A 124 -5.36 1.91 12.97
C CYS A 124 -4.68 2.76 14.05
N GLY A 125 -3.84 2.15 14.90
CA GLY A 125 -3.06 2.86 15.91
C GLY A 125 -2.11 3.89 15.31
N ALA A 126 -1.42 3.54 14.20
CA ALA A 126 -0.55 4.47 13.50
C ALA A 126 -1.32 5.67 12.92
N VAL A 127 -2.47 5.43 12.31
CA VAL A 127 -3.34 6.50 11.80
C VAL A 127 -3.86 7.38 12.93
N GLY A 128 -4.21 6.78 14.08
CA GLY A 128 -4.60 7.49 15.29
C GLY A 128 -3.49 8.39 15.82
N ALA A 129 -2.30 7.84 16.01
CA ALA A 129 -1.13 8.60 16.46
C ALA A 129 -0.79 9.74 15.49
N LEU A 130 -0.84 9.50 14.18
CA LEU A 130 -0.61 10.53 13.15
C LEU A 130 -1.70 11.61 13.17
N GLY A 131 -2.94 11.25 13.47
CA GLY A 131 -4.05 12.22 13.59
C GLY A 131 -3.77 13.31 14.62
N MET A 132 -3.01 13.02 15.66
CA MET A 132 -2.60 14.02 16.67
C MET A 132 -1.50 14.98 16.17
N HIS A 133 -0.75 14.60 15.15
CA HIS A 133 0.31 15.43 14.56
C HIS A 133 -0.17 16.28 13.37
N LEU A 134 -1.26 15.88 12.73
CA LEU A 134 -1.78 16.52 11.53
C LEU A 134 -2.72 17.67 11.88
N LYS A 135 -2.71 18.74 11.07
CA LYS A 135 -3.56 19.92 11.30
C LYS A 135 -4.99 19.75 10.80
N SER A 136 -5.25 18.74 9.98
CA SER A 136 -6.57 18.50 9.35
C SER A 136 -6.85 17.01 9.24
N ALA A 137 -8.13 16.66 9.03
CA ALA A 137 -8.53 15.30 8.73
C ALA A 137 -7.74 14.76 7.53
N PRO A 138 -7.02 13.64 7.67
CA PRO A 138 -6.16 13.14 6.61
C PRO A 138 -6.95 12.40 5.52
N TRP A 139 -6.44 12.46 4.30
CA TRP A 139 -6.71 11.47 3.27
C TRP A 139 -5.86 10.24 3.53
N LEU A 140 -6.45 9.04 3.43
CA LEU A 140 -5.72 7.78 3.45
C LEU A 140 -5.48 7.33 2.01
N ILE A 141 -4.23 7.20 1.59
CA ILE A 141 -3.88 6.82 0.23
C ILE A 141 -3.00 5.57 0.27
N GLY A 142 -3.43 4.51 -0.38
CA GLY A 142 -2.72 3.25 -0.33
C GLY A 142 -2.57 2.56 -1.69
N PHE A 143 -1.47 1.84 -1.84
CA PHE A 143 -1.14 1.09 -3.04
C PHE A 143 -1.19 -0.41 -2.76
N SER A 144 -1.88 -1.20 -3.61
CA SER A 144 -1.95 -2.64 -3.50
C SER A 144 -2.38 -3.08 -2.08
N LEU A 145 -1.55 -3.81 -1.34
CA LEU A 145 -1.81 -4.18 0.05
C LEU A 145 -2.02 -2.93 0.95
N GLY A 146 -1.28 -1.85 0.72
CA GLY A 146 -1.52 -0.58 1.42
C GLY A 146 -2.90 0.00 1.15
N GLY A 147 -3.41 -0.13 -0.08
CA GLY A 147 -4.79 0.26 -0.45
C GLY A 147 -5.84 -0.59 0.27
N ASN A 148 -5.58 -1.89 0.38
CA ASN A 148 -6.42 -2.80 1.18
C ASN A 148 -6.45 -2.36 2.66
N PHE A 149 -5.29 -2.10 3.27
CA PHE A 149 -5.23 -1.60 4.64
C PHE A 149 -6.01 -0.30 4.82
N MET A 150 -5.81 0.69 3.94
CA MET A 150 -6.45 1.99 4.08
C MET A 150 -7.98 1.92 3.98
N LEU A 151 -8.51 1.06 3.11
CA LEU A 151 -9.96 0.79 3.04
C LEU A 151 -10.46 0.10 4.31
N ARG A 152 -9.72 -0.87 4.83
CA ARG A 152 -10.08 -1.58 6.08
C ARG A 152 -10.00 -0.66 7.30
N VAL A 153 -9.01 0.23 7.38
CA VAL A 153 -8.93 1.26 8.43
C VAL A 153 -10.16 2.16 8.39
N ALA A 154 -10.55 2.63 7.21
CA ALA A 154 -11.71 3.51 7.07
C ALA A 154 -13.05 2.81 7.35
N ALA A 155 -13.13 1.50 7.12
CA ALA A 155 -14.30 0.68 7.42
C ALA A 155 -14.29 0.15 8.87
N SER A 156 -13.17 0.30 9.60
CA SER A 156 -13.06 -0.18 10.98
C SER A 156 -13.88 0.70 11.93
N GLN A 157 -14.34 0.08 13.00
CA GLN A 157 -14.97 0.80 14.13
C GLN A 157 -13.94 1.14 15.23
N ASP A 158 -12.63 1.13 14.89
CA ASP A 158 -11.57 1.40 15.86
C ASP A 158 -11.62 2.87 16.31
N PRO A 159 -11.84 3.14 17.60
CA PRO A 159 -12.02 4.50 18.12
C PRO A 159 -10.75 5.35 18.02
N ARG A 160 -9.59 4.75 17.78
CA ARG A 160 -8.33 5.48 17.56
C ARG A 160 -8.27 6.17 16.21
N VAL A 161 -9.03 5.68 15.23
CA VAL A 161 -9.03 6.26 13.87
C VAL A 161 -9.77 7.60 13.90
N PRO A 162 -9.09 8.71 13.56
CA PRO A 162 -9.71 10.02 13.57
C PRO A 162 -10.71 10.16 12.42
N LYS A 163 -11.47 11.26 12.41
CA LYS A 163 -12.25 11.64 11.22
C LYS A 163 -11.33 11.74 10.01
N LEU A 164 -11.69 11.07 8.93
CA LEU A 164 -10.95 11.05 7.67
C LEU A 164 -11.58 11.99 6.64
N ALA A 165 -10.77 12.60 5.79
CA ALA A 165 -11.24 13.42 4.67
C ALA A 165 -11.68 12.54 3.48
N GLY A 166 -11.06 11.38 3.28
CA GLY A 166 -11.36 10.43 2.22
C GLY A 166 -10.34 9.32 2.15
N VAL A 167 -10.61 8.33 1.29
CA VAL A 167 -9.70 7.21 1.00
C VAL A 167 -9.49 7.08 -0.49
N ILE A 168 -8.24 6.87 -0.92
CA ILE A 168 -7.92 6.53 -2.31
C ILE A 168 -7.05 5.27 -2.31
N ALA A 169 -7.58 4.19 -2.88
CA ALA A 169 -6.88 2.91 -2.97
C ALA A 169 -6.52 2.60 -4.44
N ILE A 170 -5.24 2.49 -4.71
CA ILE A 170 -4.70 2.23 -6.05
C ILE A 170 -4.39 0.73 -6.18
N SER A 171 -5.07 0.05 -7.12
CA SER A 171 -4.96 -1.41 -7.35
C SER A 171 -4.97 -2.21 -6.03
N PRO A 172 -5.94 -1.99 -5.12
CA PRO A 172 -5.93 -2.66 -3.81
C PRO A 172 -6.09 -4.16 -3.95
N VAL A 173 -5.49 -4.92 -3.03
CA VAL A 173 -5.79 -6.36 -2.90
C VAL A 173 -7.26 -6.50 -2.50
N LEU A 174 -8.08 -7.08 -3.38
CA LEU A 174 -9.52 -7.23 -3.17
C LEU A 174 -9.83 -8.54 -2.44
N HIS A 175 -9.41 -9.65 -3.04
CA HIS A 175 -9.54 -10.99 -2.50
C HIS A 175 -8.17 -11.67 -2.53
N PRO A 176 -7.54 -11.86 -1.37
CA PRO A 176 -6.15 -12.34 -1.30
C PRO A 176 -5.87 -13.67 -1.97
N ASP A 177 -6.76 -14.67 -1.82
CA ASP A 177 -6.58 -15.97 -2.47
C ASP A 177 -6.67 -15.84 -4.01
N SER A 178 -7.56 -14.99 -4.53
CA SER A 178 -7.61 -14.71 -5.98
C SER A 178 -6.30 -14.09 -6.48
N ALA A 179 -5.74 -13.14 -5.73
CA ALA A 179 -4.46 -12.49 -6.06
C ALA A 179 -3.31 -13.51 -6.02
N MET A 180 -3.27 -14.38 -5.02
CA MET A 180 -2.27 -15.44 -4.90
C MET A 180 -2.36 -16.40 -6.09
N ARG A 181 -3.55 -16.89 -6.44
CA ARG A 181 -3.78 -17.75 -7.62
C ARG A 181 -3.40 -17.05 -8.93
N ALA A 182 -3.64 -15.74 -9.05
CA ALA A 182 -3.23 -14.99 -10.23
C ALA A 182 -1.71 -14.95 -10.38
N MET A 183 -0.97 -14.80 -9.28
CA MET A 183 0.50 -14.85 -9.29
C MET A 183 1.05 -16.25 -9.58
N GLU A 184 0.42 -17.31 -9.04
CA GLU A 184 0.78 -18.71 -9.28
C GLU A 184 0.62 -19.12 -10.73
N LYS A 185 -0.50 -18.72 -11.35
CA LYS A 185 -0.85 -19.07 -12.74
C LYS A 185 -0.30 -18.10 -13.78
N GLY A 186 0.14 -16.92 -13.32
CA GLY A 186 0.58 -15.83 -14.17
C GLY A 186 2.04 -15.93 -14.57
N TRP A 187 2.61 -14.78 -14.92
CA TRP A 187 4.05 -14.72 -15.28
C TRP A 187 4.93 -15.01 -14.06
N PRO A 188 5.80 -16.04 -14.11
CA PRO A 188 6.58 -16.50 -12.94
C PRO A 188 7.47 -15.44 -12.30
N VAL A 189 7.73 -14.34 -13.02
CA VAL A 189 8.53 -13.21 -12.51
C VAL A 189 7.91 -12.59 -11.26
N TYR A 190 6.57 -12.51 -11.18
CA TYR A 190 5.91 -11.92 -10.00
C TYR A 190 6.13 -12.77 -8.75
N GLN A 191 5.87 -14.08 -8.85
CA GLN A 191 6.08 -15.00 -7.73
C GLN A 191 7.54 -14.99 -7.27
N ARG A 192 8.50 -15.12 -8.21
CA ARG A 192 9.94 -15.09 -7.90
C ARG A 192 10.38 -13.76 -7.26
N TYR A 193 9.82 -12.64 -7.72
CA TYR A 193 10.11 -11.33 -7.15
C TYR A 193 9.68 -11.24 -5.69
N PHE A 194 8.44 -11.64 -5.36
CA PHE A 194 7.92 -11.59 -4.00
C PHE A 194 8.58 -12.62 -3.09
N VAL A 195 8.78 -13.86 -3.53
CA VAL A 195 9.54 -14.88 -2.78
C VAL A 195 10.92 -14.32 -2.39
N LYS A 196 11.67 -13.79 -3.37
CA LYS A 196 13.01 -13.25 -3.12
C LYS A 196 13.01 -12.08 -2.14
N LYS A 197 12.04 -11.16 -2.26
CA LYS A 197 11.95 -10.00 -1.36
C LYS A 197 11.56 -10.42 0.05
N TRP A 198 10.55 -11.26 0.16
CA TRP A 198 10.07 -11.73 1.45
C TRP A 198 11.10 -12.60 2.18
N SER A 199 11.79 -13.52 1.48
CA SER A 199 12.91 -14.26 2.09
C SER A 199 14.00 -13.34 2.63
N ARG A 200 14.32 -12.24 1.93
CA ARG A 200 15.27 -11.24 2.42
C ARG A 200 14.76 -10.49 3.65
N SER A 201 13.47 -10.17 3.69
CA SER A 201 12.82 -9.54 4.83
C SER A 201 12.87 -10.46 6.05
N LEU A 202 12.51 -11.74 5.89
CA LEU A 202 12.59 -12.76 6.94
C LEU A 202 14.02 -12.98 7.44
N LEU A 203 15.01 -12.97 6.54
CA LEU A 203 16.44 -13.03 6.93
C LEU A 203 16.86 -11.85 7.80
N ARG A 204 16.45 -10.64 7.44
CA ARG A 204 16.70 -9.44 8.26
C ARG A 204 16.03 -9.56 9.61
N LYS A 205 14.79 -10.05 9.64
CA LYS A 205 14.03 -10.25 10.87
C LYS A 205 14.73 -11.23 11.79
N ARG A 206 15.13 -12.40 11.29
CA ARG A 206 15.92 -13.40 12.03
C ARG A 206 17.19 -12.82 12.61
N GLY A 207 17.90 -11.98 11.84
CA GLY A 207 19.14 -11.34 12.32
C GLY A 207 18.95 -10.29 13.42
N ARG A 208 17.71 -9.85 13.66
CA ARG A 208 17.38 -8.90 14.74
C ARG A 208 16.75 -9.59 15.96
N TRP A 209 16.06 -10.71 15.74
CA TRP A 209 15.29 -11.43 16.75
C TRP A 209 15.58 -12.92 16.66
N ASN A 210 16.68 -13.35 17.30
CA ASN A 210 17.18 -14.73 17.23
C ASN A 210 16.21 -15.75 17.84
N ALA A 211 15.32 -15.32 18.74
CA ALA A 211 14.30 -16.18 19.34
C ALA A 211 13.17 -16.57 18.38
N LEU A 212 13.01 -15.86 17.24
CA LEU A 212 12.02 -16.22 16.23
C LEU A 212 12.46 -17.49 15.49
N ALA A 213 11.54 -18.45 15.40
CA ALA A 213 11.75 -19.71 14.71
C ALA A 213 11.73 -19.60 13.17
N ILE A 214 12.41 -18.60 12.62
CA ILE A 214 12.61 -18.43 11.18
C ILE A 214 13.82 -19.27 10.77
N ASP A 215 13.57 -20.48 10.34
CA ASP A 215 14.60 -21.44 9.95
C ASP A 215 14.95 -21.38 8.45
N ASN A 216 15.93 -22.19 8.05
CA ASN A 216 16.32 -22.29 6.64
C ASN A 216 15.26 -23.01 5.80
N GLY A 217 14.37 -23.80 6.40
CA GLY A 217 13.29 -24.49 5.70
C GLY A 217 12.33 -23.50 5.06
N ILE A 218 11.80 -22.54 5.84
CA ILE A 218 10.90 -21.51 5.29
C ILE A 218 11.60 -20.62 4.26
N LEU A 219 12.89 -20.34 4.45
CA LEU A 219 13.67 -19.50 3.54
C LEU A 219 14.01 -20.19 2.22
N ALA A 220 14.03 -21.53 2.20
CA ALA A 220 14.29 -22.33 1.01
C ALA A 220 13.04 -22.57 0.15
N LEU A 221 11.85 -22.26 0.67
CA LEU A 221 10.61 -22.40 -0.08
C LEU A 221 10.62 -21.42 -1.28
N GLY A 222 10.36 -21.96 -2.46
CA GLY A 222 10.31 -21.22 -3.71
C GLY A 222 8.90 -20.80 -4.12
N ASP A 223 7.89 -21.10 -3.29
CA ASP A 223 6.48 -20.91 -3.57
C ASP A 223 5.83 -19.99 -2.51
N LEU A 224 5.08 -18.98 -2.97
CA LEU A 224 4.45 -18.00 -2.07
C LEU A 224 3.37 -18.62 -1.19
N ARG A 225 2.60 -19.56 -1.70
CA ARG A 225 1.53 -20.22 -0.93
C ARG A 225 2.11 -21.08 0.18
N GLU A 226 3.16 -21.85 -0.12
CA GLU A 226 3.85 -22.66 0.88
C GLU A 226 4.52 -21.78 1.95
N MET A 227 5.22 -20.72 1.54
CA MET A 227 5.78 -19.75 2.48
C MET A 227 4.69 -19.11 3.36
N THR A 228 3.53 -18.79 2.78
CA THR A 228 2.41 -18.22 3.54
C THR A 228 1.84 -19.24 4.51
N ARG A 229 1.71 -20.52 4.12
CA ARG A 229 1.23 -21.60 4.99
C ARG A 229 2.14 -21.76 6.21
N GLU A 230 3.45 -21.81 5.99
CA GLU A 230 4.43 -21.93 7.06
C GLU A 230 4.43 -20.68 7.98
N MET A 231 4.33 -19.49 7.39
CA MET A 231 4.23 -18.24 8.15
C MET A 231 2.97 -18.22 9.02
N VAL A 232 1.82 -18.62 8.47
CA VAL A 232 0.55 -18.67 9.21
C VAL A 232 0.64 -19.65 10.38
N ALA A 233 1.12 -20.86 10.13
CA ALA A 233 1.23 -21.91 11.14
C ALA A 233 2.18 -21.55 12.30
N ARG A 234 3.25 -20.79 12.03
CA ARG A 234 4.29 -20.51 13.03
C ARG A 234 4.16 -19.17 13.73
N PHE A 235 3.57 -18.15 13.07
CA PHE A 235 3.67 -16.77 13.52
C PHE A 235 2.33 -16.04 13.60
N THR A 236 1.21 -16.75 13.45
CA THR A 236 -0.13 -16.15 13.57
C THR A 236 -1.07 -17.01 14.38
N GLU A 237 -2.17 -16.43 14.79
CA GLU A 237 -3.29 -17.09 15.50
C GLU A 237 -4.28 -17.77 14.55
N PHE A 238 -4.10 -17.66 13.23
CA PHE A 238 -5.04 -18.22 12.25
C PHE A 238 -4.90 -19.75 12.16
N PRO A 239 -6.03 -20.49 12.12
CA PRO A 239 -6.01 -21.96 12.09
C PRO A 239 -5.41 -22.51 10.81
N ASP A 240 -5.53 -21.80 9.70
CA ASP A 240 -5.00 -22.19 8.41
C ASP A 240 -4.83 -20.99 7.45
N ILE A 241 -4.24 -21.27 6.28
CA ILE A 241 -4.00 -20.25 5.25
C ILE A 241 -5.29 -19.65 4.69
N ASN A 242 -6.41 -20.40 4.63
CA ASN A 242 -7.66 -19.89 4.06
C ASN A 242 -8.29 -18.87 5.01
N ALA A 243 -8.34 -19.19 6.30
CA ALA A 243 -8.78 -18.27 7.33
C ALA A 243 -7.92 -16.99 7.35
N TYR A 244 -6.61 -17.12 7.21
CA TYR A 244 -5.71 -15.97 7.09
C TYR A 244 -5.98 -15.12 5.85
N LEU A 245 -6.08 -15.74 4.67
CA LEU A 245 -6.33 -15.01 3.41
C LEU A 245 -7.70 -14.33 3.42
N ASP A 246 -8.73 -14.99 3.97
CA ASP A 246 -10.05 -14.35 4.17
C ASP A 246 -9.99 -13.21 5.17
N GLY A 247 -9.13 -13.30 6.18
CA GLY A 247 -8.99 -12.32 7.26
C GLY A 247 -8.65 -10.89 6.80
N TYR A 248 -8.08 -10.72 5.60
CA TYR A 248 -7.82 -9.40 5.02
C TYR A 248 -8.48 -9.17 3.64
N ALA A 249 -9.42 -10.02 3.25
CA ALA A 249 -10.26 -9.76 2.08
C ALA A 249 -11.13 -8.52 2.31
N ILE A 250 -11.43 -7.77 1.26
CA ILE A 250 -12.34 -6.61 1.28
C ILE A 250 -13.57 -6.81 0.39
N THR A 251 -13.76 -8.03 -0.11
CA THR A 251 -14.96 -8.45 -0.85
C THR A 251 -16.10 -8.85 0.09
N GLY A 252 -17.30 -9.06 -0.44
CA GLY A 252 -18.50 -9.28 0.35
C GLY A 252 -18.90 -8.03 1.13
N ALA A 253 -19.44 -8.20 2.32
CA ALA A 253 -19.94 -7.13 3.19
C ALA A 253 -18.86 -6.29 3.88
N ARG A 254 -17.58 -6.60 3.69
CA ARG A 254 -16.44 -6.05 4.47
C ARG A 254 -16.33 -4.51 4.43
N LEU A 255 -16.83 -3.87 3.38
CA LEU A 255 -16.81 -2.41 3.23
C LEU A 255 -18.18 -1.75 3.39
N GLU A 256 -19.22 -2.46 3.86
CA GLU A 256 -20.56 -1.88 4.07
C GLU A 256 -20.56 -0.79 5.14
N THR A 257 -19.68 -0.88 6.12
CA THR A 257 -19.54 0.08 7.22
C THR A 257 -18.77 1.35 6.83
N LEU A 258 -18.34 1.51 5.59
CA LEU A 258 -17.64 2.71 5.12
C LEU A 258 -18.51 3.95 5.32
N ALA A 259 -18.13 4.82 6.27
CA ALA A 259 -18.75 6.11 6.50
C ALA A 259 -18.01 7.26 5.78
N THR A 260 -16.78 7.04 5.38
CA THR A 260 -15.91 8.01 4.70
C THR A 260 -15.94 7.75 3.18
N PRO A 261 -16.01 8.79 2.33
CA PRO A 261 -15.89 8.63 0.89
C PRO A 261 -14.58 7.93 0.51
N ALA A 262 -14.69 6.89 -0.28
CA ALA A 262 -13.56 6.07 -0.73
C ALA A 262 -13.60 5.86 -2.24
N THR A 263 -12.44 5.98 -2.89
CA THR A 263 -12.27 5.70 -4.33
C THR A 263 -11.27 4.58 -4.52
N ILE A 264 -11.67 3.54 -5.24
CA ILE A 264 -10.77 2.50 -5.75
C ILE A 264 -10.43 2.83 -7.20
N LEU A 265 -9.14 2.94 -7.51
CA LEU A 265 -8.64 2.94 -8.89
C LEU A 265 -8.10 1.55 -9.22
N ALA A 266 -8.62 0.91 -10.26
CA ALA A 266 -8.21 -0.43 -10.70
C ALA A 266 -7.97 -0.47 -12.22
N ALA A 267 -6.96 -1.23 -12.64
CA ALA A 267 -6.76 -1.58 -14.04
C ALA A 267 -7.47 -2.90 -14.37
N LEU A 268 -8.18 -2.96 -15.49
CA LEU A 268 -8.86 -4.18 -15.91
C LEU A 268 -7.88 -5.27 -16.39
N ASP A 269 -6.66 -4.85 -16.76
CA ASP A 269 -5.58 -5.72 -17.21
C ASP A 269 -4.56 -6.05 -16.11
N ASP A 270 -4.86 -5.75 -14.83
CA ASP A 270 -3.94 -6.01 -13.70
C ASP A 270 -3.60 -7.52 -13.62
N PRO A 271 -2.31 -7.91 -13.76
CA PRO A 271 -1.91 -9.31 -13.76
C PRO A 271 -1.82 -9.93 -12.36
N ILE A 272 -1.98 -9.14 -11.30
CA ILE A 272 -1.86 -9.56 -9.89
C ILE A 272 -3.21 -9.50 -9.19
N ILE A 273 -4.01 -8.45 -9.41
CA ILE A 273 -5.32 -8.29 -8.79
C ILE A 273 -6.40 -8.52 -9.85
N PRO A 274 -7.09 -9.67 -9.84
CA PRO A 274 -8.11 -9.96 -10.85
C PRO A 274 -9.27 -8.97 -10.81
N ALA A 275 -9.53 -8.31 -11.94
CA ALA A 275 -10.59 -7.31 -12.04
C ALA A 275 -12.00 -7.90 -11.79
N VAL A 276 -12.18 -9.22 -11.95
CA VAL A 276 -13.45 -9.92 -11.66
C VAL A 276 -13.87 -9.76 -10.20
N ASP A 277 -12.92 -9.60 -9.28
CA ASP A 277 -13.21 -9.41 -7.85
C ASP A 277 -13.83 -8.03 -7.55
N LEU A 278 -13.76 -7.05 -8.45
CA LEU A 278 -14.44 -5.77 -8.31
C LEU A 278 -15.97 -5.94 -8.20
N ALA A 279 -16.53 -6.93 -8.90
CA ALA A 279 -17.97 -7.23 -8.83
C ALA A 279 -18.40 -7.82 -7.47
N ARG A 280 -17.44 -8.24 -6.65
CA ARG A 280 -17.68 -8.84 -5.33
C ARG A 280 -17.59 -7.81 -4.18
N LEU A 281 -17.27 -6.55 -4.48
CA LEU A 281 -17.25 -5.48 -3.50
C LEU A 281 -18.66 -5.12 -3.01
N ALA A 282 -18.74 -4.69 -1.74
CA ALA A 282 -19.97 -4.14 -1.17
C ALA A 282 -20.48 -2.95 -2.01
N ARG A 283 -21.79 -2.87 -2.19
CA ARG A 283 -22.45 -1.71 -2.79
C ARG A 283 -22.81 -0.74 -1.68
N THR A 284 -22.01 0.29 -1.50
CA THR A 284 -22.26 1.38 -0.54
C THR A 284 -22.12 2.74 -1.22
N PRO A 285 -22.93 3.74 -0.84
CA PRO A 285 -22.87 5.07 -1.45
C PRO A 285 -21.50 5.75 -1.28
N ASN A 286 -20.74 5.33 -0.28
CA ASN A 286 -19.42 5.89 0.00
C ASN A 286 -18.26 5.23 -0.76
N LEU A 287 -18.52 4.21 -1.59
CA LEU A 287 -17.48 3.53 -2.37
C LEU A 287 -17.65 3.79 -3.87
N LYS A 288 -16.72 4.56 -4.43
CA LYS A 288 -16.59 4.78 -5.89
C LYS A 288 -15.52 3.84 -6.44
N VAL A 289 -15.86 3.10 -7.51
CA VAL A 289 -14.90 2.27 -8.25
C VAL A 289 -14.64 2.90 -9.61
N VAL A 290 -13.38 3.24 -9.86
CA VAL A 290 -12.92 3.84 -11.12
C VAL A 290 -12.00 2.83 -11.81
N THR A 291 -12.32 2.47 -13.06
CA THR A 291 -11.54 1.49 -13.81
C THR A 291 -10.86 2.11 -15.03
N ALA A 292 -9.67 1.63 -15.33
CA ALA A 292 -8.95 1.89 -16.58
C ALA A 292 -8.77 0.58 -17.37
N PRO A 293 -8.92 0.57 -18.71
CA PRO A 293 -8.68 -0.64 -19.50
C PRO A 293 -7.27 -1.18 -19.36
N HIS A 294 -6.31 -0.29 -19.23
CA HIS A 294 -4.88 -0.56 -19.06
C HIS A 294 -4.36 0.11 -17.79
N GLY A 295 -3.20 -0.34 -17.30
CA GLY A 295 -2.58 0.22 -16.11
C GLY A 295 -1.70 -0.78 -15.38
N GLY A 296 -1.87 -2.06 -15.65
CA GLY A 296 -1.19 -3.15 -14.97
C GLY A 296 -1.36 -3.04 -13.46
N HIS A 297 -0.39 -3.55 -12.70
CA HIS A 297 -0.41 -3.43 -11.25
C HIS A 297 0.26 -2.13 -10.81
N MET A 298 -0.54 -1.11 -10.49
CA MET A 298 -0.13 0.22 -9.96
C MET A 298 0.67 1.11 -10.93
N GLY A 299 0.84 0.75 -12.21
CA GLY A 299 1.70 1.51 -13.12
C GLY A 299 1.06 2.81 -13.58
N PHE A 300 -0.02 2.67 -14.34
CA PHE A 300 -0.74 3.79 -14.96
C PHE A 300 0.20 4.81 -15.61
N MET A 301 1.24 4.31 -16.29
CA MET A 301 2.27 5.13 -16.93
C MET A 301 1.85 5.46 -18.37
N VAL A 302 1.81 6.74 -18.69
CA VAL A 302 1.64 7.19 -20.08
C VAL A 302 2.89 6.88 -20.90
N SER A 303 4.05 7.09 -20.32
CA SER A 303 5.38 6.74 -20.85
C SER A 303 6.40 6.66 -19.70
N PRO A 304 7.59 6.03 -19.90
CA PRO A 304 8.62 5.94 -18.85
C PRO A 304 9.25 7.28 -18.50
N TRP A 305 9.03 8.30 -19.33
CA TRP A 305 9.61 9.64 -19.16
C TRP A 305 8.68 10.59 -18.39
N ARG A 306 7.42 10.22 -18.22
CA ARG A 306 6.43 11.00 -17.49
C ARG A 306 6.12 10.36 -16.12
N GLU A 307 5.65 11.15 -15.21
CA GLU A 307 5.08 10.65 -13.95
C GLU A 307 3.88 9.75 -14.21
N SER A 308 3.61 8.86 -13.27
CA SER A 308 2.40 8.05 -13.33
C SER A 308 1.16 8.96 -13.31
N TRP A 309 0.20 8.66 -14.17
CA TRP A 309 -1.09 9.33 -14.21
C TRP A 309 -1.84 9.23 -12.86
N VAL A 310 -1.50 8.26 -12.02
CA VAL A 310 -2.02 8.14 -10.65
C VAL A 310 -1.81 9.41 -9.85
N ASN A 311 -0.67 10.11 -10.03
CA ASN A 311 -0.37 11.32 -9.27
C ASN A 311 -1.38 12.43 -9.55
N ASP A 312 -1.75 12.62 -10.81
CA ASP A 312 -2.75 13.61 -11.21
C ASP A 312 -4.17 13.15 -10.85
N PHE A 313 -4.46 11.86 -10.99
CA PHE A 313 -5.73 11.28 -10.56
C PHE A 313 -5.97 11.52 -9.07
N VAL A 314 -5.00 11.21 -8.22
CA VAL A 314 -5.09 11.42 -6.77
C VAL A 314 -5.26 12.91 -6.45
N ALA A 315 -4.49 13.79 -7.08
CA ALA A 315 -4.62 15.23 -6.89
C ALA A 315 -6.04 15.72 -7.25
N THR A 316 -6.59 15.23 -8.35
CA THR A 316 -7.96 15.57 -8.79
C THR A 316 -9.02 15.04 -7.81
N GLU A 317 -8.93 13.78 -7.37
CA GLU A 317 -9.86 13.20 -6.38
C GLU A 317 -9.79 13.95 -5.03
N MET A 318 -8.64 14.49 -4.66
CA MET A 318 -8.49 15.36 -3.48
C MET A 318 -8.99 16.80 -3.70
N GLY A 319 -9.45 17.16 -4.90
CA GLY A 319 -9.86 18.51 -5.25
C GLY A 319 -8.70 19.52 -5.27
N LEU A 320 -7.51 19.07 -5.62
CA LEU A 320 -6.33 19.92 -5.83
C LEU A 320 -6.34 20.34 -7.31
N GLN A 321 -6.89 21.52 -7.60
CA GLN A 321 -6.91 22.07 -8.96
C GLN A 321 -5.60 22.79 -9.26
N GLY A 322 -5.01 22.50 -10.44
CA GLY A 322 -4.04 23.39 -11.09
C GLY A 322 -2.65 23.50 -10.47
N ALA A 323 -2.16 22.44 -9.79
CA ALA A 323 -0.76 22.42 -9.35
C ALA A 323 0.13 21.59 -10.29
#